data_cf40286a6343cec6da8f91eb8228efc8
#
_entry.id   cf40286a6343cec6da8f91eb8228efc8
#
_cell.length_a   1.000
_cell.length_b   1.000
_cell.length_c   1.000
_cell.angle_alpha   90.00
_cell.angle_beta   90.00
_cell.angle_gamma   90.00
#
_symmetry.space_group_name_H-M   'P 1'
#
loop_
_entity.id
_entity.type
_entity.pdbx_description
1 polymer ?
#
loop_
_entity_poly.entity_id
_entity_poly.type
_entity_poly.pdbx_seq_one_letter_code
_entity_poly.pdbx_strand_id
1 'polypeptide(L)'
;MLNPLLLCNGSNITPFSPGWRNEFHAGLQQAFGKYLVFSGEYIWKYTHNAYDFSVLGATPITFPIEWDRSKIPGYAGRVSVPNLHGFSALMVFSSVAARFFTPQIGGAGAVPAASGPFRIDHDEKFNMTFHTQYQPWKIGPWLGFNWRYDSGLVAGPAPCAGGQDCANGPNGSDTVVDTSGLSADQQFEAGLFCGSVRPALPTPGNPTGTPLSSSLGTNLCPASQYGSSLLQIPAPGTENDDHNPPRVAGRSLFDVAVGDDNLFKGDHYKWSATVTAVNITNKYALYNFLSTFSGTHYVTPRGVTGEIGFHF
;
A
#
# COMPACT_ATOMS: atom_id res chain seq x y z
N MET A 1 -1.57 8.56 19.62
CA MET A 1 -2.88 7.89 19.86
C MET A 1 -3.73 8.74 20.76
N LEU A 2 -5.00 8.92 20.41
CA LEU A 2 -5.95 9.62 21.25
C LEU A 2 -6.31 8.77 22.47
N ASN A 3 -6.23 9.39 23.65
CA ASN A 3 -6.77 8.77 24.85
C ASN A 3 -8.30 8.69 24.71
N PRO A 4 -8.93 7.49 24.78
CA PRO A 4 -10.38 7.34 24.66
C PRO A 4 -11.17 8.19 25.65
N LEU A 5 -10.61 8.48 26.82
CA LEU A 5 -11.23 9.35 27.84
C LEU A 5 -11.32 10.82 27.39
N LEU A 6 -10.49 11.27 26.46
CA LEU A 6 -10.56 12.62 25.91
C LEU A 6 -11.70 12.78 24.90
N LEU A 7 -12.15 11.72 24.26
CA LEU A 7 -13.32 11.72 23.38
C LEU A 7 -14.63 11.88 24.15
N CYS A 8 -14.69 11.35 25.39
CA CYS A 8 -15.88 11.42 26.22
C CYS A 8 -16.08 12.77 26.92
N ASN A 9 -15.05 13.59 26.97
CA ASN A 9 -15.11 14.88 27.72
C ASN A 9 -15.64 16.06 26.89
N GLY A 10 -16.04 15.88 25.64
CA GLY A 10 -16.68 16.92 24.80
C GLY A 10 -15.84 18.19 24.53
N SER A 11 -14.79 18.41 25.27
CA SER A 11 -13.99 19.65 25.23
C SER A 11 -12.88 19.66 24.17
N ASN A 12 -12.64 18.53 23.51
CA ASN A 12 -11.56 18.38 22.54
C ASN A 12 -12.04 18.07 21.10
N ILE A 13 -13.30 18.35 20.82
CA ILE A 13 -13.84 18.23 19.47
C ILE A 13 -13.93 19.61 18.86
N THR A 14 -13.14 19.86 17.82
CA THR A 14 -13.25 21.08 17.02
C THR A 14 -14.18 20.81 15.84
N PRO A 15 -15.20 21.65 15.62
CA PRO A 15 -16.09 21.52 14.48
C PRO A 15 -15.32 21.53 13.16
N PHE A 16 -15.82 20.77 12.18
CA PHE A 16 -15.29 20.79 10.82
C PHE A 16 -15.72 22.06 10.09
N SER A 17 -14.83 22.57 9.27
CA SER A 17 -15.11 23.66 8.35
C SER A 17 -15.24 23.13 6.93
N PRO A 18 -16.11 23.70 6.08
CA PRO A 18 -16.17 23.30 4.70
C PRO A 18 -14.82 23.43 3.99
N GLY A 19 -14.33 22.33 3.44
CA GLY A 19 -13.10 22.33 2.65
C GLY A 19 -13.38 22.79 1.20
N TRP A 20 -12.36 23.36 0.56
CA TRP A 20 -12.40 23.63 -0.88
C TRP A 20 -11.10 23.15 -1.54
N ARG A 21 -11.22 22.69 -2.77
CA ARG A 21 -10.11 22.12 -3.54
C ARG A 21 -10.01 22.75 -4.91
N ASN A 22 -8.80 23.17 -5.26
CA ASN A 22 -8.41 23.47 -6.63
C ASN A 22 -7.67 22.27 -7.19
N GLU A 23 -8.05 21.87 -8.39
CA GLU A 23 -7.44 20.74 -9.08
C GLU A 23 -7.12 21.18 -10.52
N PHE A 24 -5.88 20.93 -10.92
CA PHE A 24 -5.38 21.25 -12.25
C PHE A 24 -4.77 19.99 -12.86
N HIS A 25 -5.15 19.72 -14.10
CA HIS A 25 -4.61 18.64 -14.91
C HIS A 25 -4.12 19.21 -16.23
N ALA A 26 -2.90 18.84 -16.59
CA ALA A 26 -2.35 19.14 -17.91
C ALA A 26 -1.75 17.86 -18.48
N GLY A 27 -2.22 17.46 -19.65
CA GLY A 27 -1.79 16.20 -20.23
C GLY A 27 -1.83 16.21 -21.74
N LEU A 28 -1.26 15.18 -22.29
CA LEU A 28 -1.28 14.91 -23.72
C LEU A 28 -1.59 13.42 -23.96
N GLN A 29 -2.19 13.18 -25.11
CA GLN A 29 -2.36 11.83 -25.63
C GLN A 29 -1.91 11.80 -27.08
N GLN A 30 -1.09 10.80 -27.42
CA GLN A 30 -0.58 10.62 -28.77
C GLN A 30 -0.77 9.17 -29.21
N ALA A 31 -1.39 9.01 -30.37
CA ALA A 31 -1.48 7.72 -31.04
C ALA A 31 -0.40 7.61 -32.12
N PHE A 32 0.27 6.50 -32.18
CA PHE A 32 1.26 6.14 -33.21
C PHE A 32 0.66 5.06 -34.11
N GLY A 33 -0.15 5.51 -35.06
CA GLY A 33 -0.92 4.62 -35.92
C GLY A 33 -1.85 3.70 -35.11
N LYS A 34 -1.88 2.42 -35.48
CA LYS A 34 -2.63 1.37 -34.79
C LYS A 34 -1.81 0.59 -33.76
N TYR A 35 -0.57 1.00 -33.54
CA TYR A 35 0.40 0.18 -32.79
C TYR A 35 0.52 0.59 -31.33
N LEU A 36 0.45 1.88 -31.03
CA LEU A 36 0.72 2.38 -29.69
C LEU A 36 -0.10 3.64 -29.42
N VAL A 37 -0.65 3.72 -28.24
CA VAL A 37 -1.23 4.95 -27.67
C VAL A 37 -0.50 5.27 -26.37
N PHE A 38 0.03 6.46 -26.29
CA PHE A 38 0.63 7.00 -25.08
C PHE A 38 -0.24 8.13 -24.55
N SER A 39 -0.47 8.18 -23.25
CA SER A 39 -1.00 9.36 -22.57
C SER A 39 -0.22 9.63 -21.30
N GLY A 40 -0.06 10.89 -20.99
CA GLY A 40 0.58 11.34 -19.77
C GLY A 40 -0.04 12.65 -19.32
N GLU A 41 -0.18 12.80 -18.02
CA GLU A 41 -0.71 14.01 -17.42
C GLU A 41 0.08 14.39 -16.17
N TYR A 42 0.19 15.68 -15.93
CA TYR A 42 0.60 16.27 -14.67
C TYR A 42 -0.65 16.65 -13.89
N ILE A 43 -0.65 16.30 -12.61
CA ILE A 43 -1.75 16.51 -11.68
C ILE A 43 -1.27 17.43 -10.58
N TRP A 44 -2.07 18.42 -10.25
CA TRP A 44 -1.80 19.28 -9.12
C TRP A 44 -3.11 19.54 -8.37
N LYS A 45 -3.12 19.17 -7.10
CA LYS A 45 -4.27 19.39 -6.21
C LYS A 45 -3.83 20.20 -5.02
N TYR A 46 -4.64 21.18 -4.69
CA TYR A 46 -4.46 22.00 -3.51
C TYR A 46 -5.79 22.08 -2.76
N THR A 47 -5.78 21.70 -1.50
CA THR A 47 -6.98 21.68 -0.66
C THR A 47 -6.74 22.54 0.57
N HIS A 48 -7.70 23.36 0.92
CA HIS A 48 -7.85 23.98 2.23
C HIS A 48 -8.84 23.16 3.04
N ASN A 49 -8.65 23.10 4.35
CA ASN A 49 -9.45 22.28 5.25
C ASN A 49 -9.48 20.84 4.77
N ALA A 50 -8.28 20.23 4.74
CA ALA A 50 -8.07 18.94 4.12
C ALA A 50 -8.51 17.82 5.06
N TYR A 51 -9.51 17.08 4.64
CA TYR A 51 -10.03 15.92 5.36
C TYR A 51 -9.07 14.76 5.35
N ASP A 52 -9.01 14.08 6.49
CA ASP A 52 -8.25 12.87 6.71
C ASP A 52 -8.95 12.04 7.82
N PHE A 53 -8.42 10.86 8.10
CA PHE A 53 -8.91 9.98 9.13
C PHE A 53 -7.80 9.63 10.11
N SER A 54 -8.14 9.53 11.38
CA SER A 54 -7.27 8.97 12.41
C SER A 54 -7.92 7.72 13.00
N VAL A 55 -7.13 6.93 13.71
CA VAL A 55 -7.54 5.67 14.32
C VAL A 55 -7.54 5.79 15.83
N LEU A 56 -8.52 5.20 16.48
CA LEU A 56 -8.61 5.14 17.93
C LEU A 56 -7.77 3.98 18.46
N GLY A 57 -6.53 4.26 18.80
CA GLY A 57 -5.61 3.25 19.32
C GLY A 57 -5.40 2.09 18.35
N ALA A 58 -5.35 0.88 18.87
CA ALA A 58 -5.28 -0.37 18.10
C ALA A 58 -6.65 -0.89 17.64
N THR A 59 -7.68 -0.08 17.71
CA THR A 59 -9.04 -0.47 17.32
C THR A 59 -9.28 -0.19 15.83
N PRO A 60 -10.22 -0.87 15.17
CA PRO A 60 -10.64 -0.53 13.82
C PRO A 60 -11.53 0.71 13.75
N ILE A 61 -11.67 1.45 14.86
CA ILE A 61 -12.52 2.63 14.93
C ILE A 61 -11.76 3.81 14.33
N THR A 62 -12.23 4.32 13.22
CA THR A 62 -11.73 5.52 12.58
C THR A 62 -12.63 6.71 12.89
N PHE A 63 -12.03 7.88 12.95
CA PHE A 63 -12.74 9.14 13.10
C PHE A 63 -12.13 10.20 12.19
N PRO A 64 -12.95 11.12 11.67
CA PRO A 64 -12.46 12.16 10.78
C PRO A 64 -11.66 13.22 11.54
N ILE A 65 -10.65 13.74 10.88
CA ILE A 65 -9.84 14.88 11.27
C ILE A 65 -9.71 15.85 10.11
N GLU A 66 -9.29 17.07 10.39
CA GLU A 66 -9.13 18.10 9.38
C GLU A 66 -7.80 18.83 9.59
N TRP A 67 -7.01 18.88 8.52
CA TRP A 67 -5.74 19.60 8.47
C TRP A 67 -5.91 20.96 7.79
N ASP A 68 -5.06 21.92 8.14
CA ASP A 68 -5.06 23.25 7.54
C ASP A 68 -5.12 23.19 6.00
N ARG A 69 -4.29 22.37 5.39
CA ARG A 69 -4.24 22.23 3.92
C ARG A 69 -3.53 20.96 3.47
N SER A 70 -3.71 20.63 2.19
CA SER A 70 -2.91 19.62 1.52
C SER A 70 -2.44 20.08 0.13
N LYS A 71 -1.32 19.51 -0.35
CA LYS A 71 -0.80 19.65 -1.71
C LYS A 71 -0.43 18.29 -2.25
N ILE A 72 -0.93 17.99 -3.43
CA ILE A 72 -0.72 16.69 -4.09
C ILE A 72 -0.29 16.93 -5.53
N PRO A 73 0.99 17.28 -5.77
CA PRO A 73 1.56 17.28 -7.11
C PRO A 73 1.91 15.86 -7.54
N GLY A 74 1.84 15.60 -8.85
CA GLY A 74 2.24 14.31 -9.39
C GLY A 74 2.05 14.19 -10.88
N TYR A 75 2.35 13.02 -11.38
CA TYR A 75 2.09 12.66 -12.76
C TYR A 75 1.48 11.27 -12.84
N ALA A 76 0.69 11.05 -13.87
CA ALA A 76 0.17 9.75 -14.24
C ALA A 76 0.38 9.51 -15.73
N GLY A 77 0.49 8.27 -16.11
CA GLY A 77 0.66 7.93 -17.50
C GLY A 77 0.06 6.57 -17.85
N ARG A 78 -0.22 6.43 -19.12
CA ARG A 78 -0.75 5.19 -19.70
C ARG A 78 -0.08 4.94 -21.04
N VAL A 79 0.36 3.70 -21.21
CA VAL A 79 0.84 3.18 -22.50
C VAL A 79 -0.02 1.98 -22.87
N SER A 80 -0.60 1.99 -24.05
CA SER A 80 -1.40 0.86 -24.52
C SER A 80 -1.01 0.45 -25.93
N VAL A 81 -0.86 -0.84 -26.11
CA VAL A 81 -0.76 -1.52 -27.42
C VAL A 81 -2.12 -2.12 -27.69
N PRO A 82 -2.91 -1.57 -28.63
CA PRO A 82 -4.13 -2.23 -29.08
C PRO A 82 -3.83 -3.60 -29.68
N ASN A 83 -4.86 -4.39 -29.91
CA ASN A 83 -4.66 -5.73 -30.45
C ASN A 83 -3.80 -5.72 -31.73
N LEU A 84 -2.57 -6.24 -31.61
CA LEU A 84 -1.62 -6.40 -32.69
C LEU A 84 -1.36 -7.89 -32.91
N HIS A 85 -2.00 -8.49 -33.91
CA HIS A 85 -1.89 -9.92 -34.20
C HIS A 85 -2.19 -10.83 -32.99
N GLY A 86 -3.21 -10.46 -32.23
CA GLY A 86 -3.61 -11.18 -31.01
C GLY A 86 -2.88 -10.75 -29.73
N PHE A 87 -1.88 -9.89 -29.82
CA PHE A 87 -1.19 -9.33 -28.66
C PHE A 87 -1.77 -7.96 -28.30
N SER A 88 -2.07 -7.77 -27.03
CA SER A 88 -2.43 -6.45 -26.46
C SER A 88 -1.67 -6.24 -25.16
N ALA A 89 -1.37 -4.99 -24.87
CA ALA A 89 -0.74 -4.60 -23.61
C ALA A 89 -1.25 -3.24 -23.12
N LEU A 90 -1.28 -3.11 -21.81
CA LEU A 90 -1.64 -1.87 -21.11
C LEU A 90 -0.71 -1.70 -19.92
N MET A 91 -0.06 -0.55 -19.84
CA MET A 91 0.68 -0.12 -18.67
C MET A 91 0.06 1.18 -18.16
N VAL A 92 -0.24 1.23 -16.88
CA VAL A 92 -0.65 2.44 -16.16
C VAL A 92 0.32 2.66 -15.04
N PHE A 93 0.77 3.88 -14.86
CA PHE A 93 1.68 4.24 -13.78
C PHE A 93 1.36 5.62 -13.22
N SER A 94 1.69 5.82 -11.96
CA SER A 94 1.58 7.12 -11.32
C SER A 94 2.66 7.35 -10.27
N SER A 95 2.95 8.61 -10.03
CA SER A 95 3.82 9.08 -8.97
C SER A 95 3.23 10.36 -8.42
N VAL A 96 2.81 10.34 -7.17
CA VAL A 96 2.21 11.49 -6.50
C VAL A 96 2.88 11.72 -5.17
N ALA A 97 2.80 12.95 -4.68
CA ALA A 97 3.38 13.36 -3.41
C ALA A 97 2.31 14.03 -2.55
N ALA A 98 1.60 13.25 -1.75
CA ALA A 98 0.53 13.75 -0.90
C ALA A 98 1.08 14.36 0.39
N ARG A 99 1.22 15.69 0.41
CA ARG A 99 1.68 16.46 1.57
C ARG A 99 0.51 17.10 2.28
N PHE A 100 0.46 16.90 3.57
CA PHE A 100 -0.46 17.59 4.46
C PHE A 100 0.31 18.58 5.34
N PHE A 101 -0.38 19.61 5.77
CA PHE A 101 0.21 20.70 6.53
C PHE A 101 -0.56 20.90 7.85
N THR A 102 0.21 21.02 8.91
CA THR A 102 -0.30 21.36 10.25
C THR A 102 -0.73 22.83 10.31
N PRO A 103 -1.59 23.22 11.31
CA PRO A 103 -2.11 22.40 12.38
C PRO A 103 -3.31 21.53 11.97
N GLN A 104 -3.70 20.60 12.84
CA GLN A 104 -5.04 20.02 12.80
C GLN A 104 -6.04 21.10 13.22
N ILE A 105 -7.03 21.36 12.38
CA ILE A 105 -8.00 22.46 12.58
C ILE A 105 -9.40 21.97 12.92
N GLY A 106 -9.69 20.69 12.71
CA GLY A 106 -10.99 20.09 13.00
C GLY A 106 -10.90 18.63 13.41
N GLY A 107 -11.97 18.12 14.01
CA GLY A 107 -12.10 16.74 14.44
C GLY A 107 -11.80 16.49 15.91
N ALA A 108 -11.70 15.23 16.28
CA ALA A 108 -11.49 14.81 17.66
C ALA A 108 -9.99 14.77 18.00
N GLY A 109 -9.66 15.39 19.13
CA GLY A 109 -8.33 15.38 19.72
C GLY A 109 -7.30 16.24 18.98
N ALA A 110 -6.20 16.51 19.69
CA ALA A 110 -5.02 17.04 19.05
C ALA A 110 -4.09 15.87 18.71
N VAL A 111 -3.91 15.57 17.43
CA VAL A 111 -2.78 14.74 17.02
C VAL A 111 -1.53 15.56 17.31
N PRO A 112 -0.51 15.02 18.00
CA PRO A 112 0.75 15.71 18.14
C PRO A 112 1.28 16.00 16.75
N ALA A 113 1.15 17.26 16.34
CA ALA A 113 1.55 17.64 15.01
C ALA A 113 3.08 17.66 14.95
N ALA A 114 3.63 16.97 13.98
CA ALA A 114 4.93 17.32 13.49
C ALA A 114 4.94 18.81 13.11
N SER A 115 6.00 19.49 13.39
CA SER A 115 6.17 20.87 12.93
C SER A 115 6.49 20.82 11.44
N GLY A 116 5.55 21.19 10.59
CA GLY A 116 5.77 21.30 9.16
C GLY A 116 4.94 20.32 8.31
N PRO A 117 5.23 20.24 7.01
CA PRO A 117 4.55 19.32 6.12
C PRO A 117 4.94 17.87 6.43
N PHE A 118 3.98 16.96 6.24
CA PHE A 118 4.20 15.51 6.38
C PHE A 118 3.49 14.76 5.24
N ARG A 119 3.90 13.50 5.02
CA ARG A 119 3.24 12.61 4.08
C ARG A 119 2.17 11.80 4.78
N ILE A 120 1.03 11.65 4.13
CA ILE A 120 -0.02 10.78 4.65
C ILE A 120 0.31 9.31 4.42
N ASP A 121 -0.32 8.45 5.18
CA ASP A 121 -0.15 6.99 5.13
C ASP A 121 -0.60 6.33 3.81
N HIS A 122 -1.34 7.05 2.99
CA HIS A 122 -1.76 6.61 1.64
C HIS A 122 -0.81 7.11 0.54
N ASP A 123 0.25 7.86 0.88
CA ASP A 123 1.19 8.35 -0.10
C ASP A 123 2.09 7.23 -0.60
N GLU A 124 2.14 7.07 -1.90
CA GLU A 124 2.99 6.11 -2.59
C GLU A 124 3.85 6.83 -3.63
N LYS A 125 5.17 6.67 -3.53
CA LYS A 125 6.10 7.40 -4.40
C LYS A 125 5.92 7.03 -5.88
N PHE A 126 5.66 5.75 -6.15
CA PHE A 126 5.44 5.25 -7.52
C PHE A 126 4.67 3.94 -7.48
N ASN A 127 3.69 3.82 -8.35
CA ASN A 127 3.00 2.56 -8.63
C ASN A 127 2.86 2.33 -10.14
N MET A 128 2.77 1.07 -10.50
CA MET A 128 2.61 0.66 -11.89
C MET A 128 1.79 -0.64 -11.95
N THR A 129 0.88 -0.68 -12.90
CA THR A 129 0.21 -1.92 -13.30
C THR A 129 0.47 -2.14 -14.79
N PHE A 130 1.02 -3.29 -15.12
CA PHE A 130 1.22 -3.75 -16.48
C PHE A 130 0.37 -4.98 -16.72
N HIS A 131 -0.50 -4.90 -17.71
CA HIS A 131 -1.33 -6.00 -18.18
C HIS A 131 -0.96 -6.34 -19.60
N THR A 132 -0.88 -7.62 -19.93
CA THR A 132 -0.76 -8.07 -21.29
C THR A 132 -1.60 -9.32 -21.52
N GLN A 133 -2.13 -9.41 -22.73
CA GLN A 133 -2.90 -10.58 -23.17
C GLN A 133 -2.45 -10.99 -24.56
N TYR A 134 -2.35 -12.31 -24.76
CA TYR A 134 -2.08 -12.88 -26.05
C TYR A 134 -3.13 -13.91 -26.42
N GLN A 135 -3.80 -13.67 -27.55
CA GLN A 135 -4.81 -14.53 -28.15
C GLN A 135 -4.50 -14.65 -29.65
N PRO A 136 -3.80 -15.69 -30.08
CA PRO A 136 -3.32 -15.81 -31.47
C PRO A 136 -4.44 -15.98 -32.50
N TRP A 137 -5.60 -16.44 -32.06
CA TRP A 137 -6.76 -16.66 -32.92
C TRP A 137 -7.92 -15.74 -32.51
N LYS A 138 -8.81 -15.46 -33.47
CA LYS A 138 -10.03 -14.67 -33.17
C LYS A 138 -10.96 -15.34 -32.15
N ILE A 139 -10.97 -16.66 -32.14
CA ILE A 139 -11.72 -17.51 -31.21
C ILE A 139 -10.76 -18.59 -30.75
N GLY A 140 -10.68 -18.82 -29.46
CA GLY A 140 -9.81 -19.83 -28.87
C GLY A 140 -9.09 -19.32 -27.61
N PRO A 141 -8.15 -20.10 -27.12
CA PRO A 141 -7.51 -19.79 -25.85
C PRO A 141 -6.69 -18.51 -25.90
N TRP A 142 -6.66 -17.84 -24.75
CA TRP A 142 -5.85 -16.68 -24.50
C TRP A 142 -5.02 -16.86 -23.22
N LEU A 143 -3.91 -16.14 -23.16
CA LEU A 143 -3.03 -16.05 -22.00
C LEU A 143 -2.94 -14.59 -21.57
N GLY A 144 -3.20 -14.33 -20.30
CA GLY A 144 -3.07 -13.02 -19.65
C GLY A 144 -1.98 -13.02 -18.60
N PHE A 145 -1.29 -11.91 -18.47
CA PHE A 145 -0.28 -11.68 -17.45
C PHE A 145 -0.44 -10.28 -16.88
N ASN A 146 -0.40 -10.18 -15.55
CA ASN A 146 -0.38 -8.92 -14.82
C ASN A 146 0.89 -8.81 -13.98
N TRP A 147 1.48 -7.65 -14.00
CA TRP A 147 2.52 -7.24 -13.09
C TRP A 147 2.10 -5.95 -12.38
N ARG A 148 2.04 -6.00 -11.07
CA ARG A 148 1.80 -4.83 -10.22
C ARG A 148 3.07 -4.53 -9.45
N TYR A 149 3.53 -3.31 -9.55
CA TYR A 149 4.64 -2.79 -8.77
C TYR A 149 4.17 -1.62 -7.91
N ASP A 150 4.46 -1.70 -6.62
CA ASP A 150 4.22 -0.66 -5.63
C ASP A 150 5.54 -0.32 -4.94
N SER A 151 5.89 0.95 -4.86
CA SER A 151 7.11 1.40 -4.19
C SER A 151 7.01 1.38 -2.66
N GLY A 152 5.84 1.09 -2.13
CA GLY A 152 5.52 1.06 -0.71
C GLY A 152 4.84 2.32 -0.22
N LEU A 153 3.74 2.12 0.50
CA LEU A 153 3.01 3.19 1.19
C LEU A 153 3.83 3.73 2.36
N VAL A 154 3.56 4.97 2.75
CA VAL A 154 4.10 5.52 3.98
C VAL A 154 3.62 4.66 5.15
N ALA A 155 4.56 4.18 5.95
CA ALA A 155 4.25 3.53 7.21
C ALA A 155 3.82 4.59 8.22
N GLY A 156 2.72 4.38 8.90
CA GLY A 156 2.34 5.23 10.01
C GLY A 156 3.49 5.26 11.03
N PRO A 157 3.88 6.43 11.54
CA PRO A 157 4.88 6.48 12.60
C PRO A 157 4.41 5.60 13.75
N ALA A 158 5.27 4.75 14.25
CA ALA A 158 5.03 4.07 15.50
C ALA A 158 4.95 5.15 16.58
N PRO A 159 3.76 5.52 17.09
CA PRO A 159 3.65 6.67 17.95
C PRO A 159 4.11 6.32 19.34
N CYS A 160 5.39 6.46 19.56
CA CYS A 160 5.93 6.61 20.89
C CYS A 160 5.92 8.09 21.25
N ALA A 161 4.76 8.60 21.58
CA ALA A 161 4.62 9.97 22.05
C ALA A 161 5.46 10.20 23.30
N GLY A 162 6.32 11.21 23.26
CA GLY A 162 6.93 11.78 24.45
C GLY A 162 8.05 10.97 25.11
N GLY A 163 8.84 10.21 24.37
CA GLY A 163 10.01 9.52 24.95
C GLY A 163 9.65 8.37 25.89
N GLN A 164 8.43 7.86 25.81
CA GLN A 164 8.03 6.65 26.53
C GLN A 164 8.57 5.40 25.83
N ASP A 165 8.97 4.45 26.62
CA ASP A 165 9.41 3.14 26.16
C ASP A 165 8.21 2.41 25.51
N CYS A 166 8.18 2.39 24.20
CA CYS A 166 7.11 1.76 23.42
C CYS A 166 7.00 0.25 23.68
N ALA A 167 8.06 -0.38 24.17
CA ALA A 167 8.06 -1.81 24.45
C ALA A 167 7.26 -2.15 25.71
N ASN A 168 7.21 -1.25 26.66
CA ASN A 168 6.65 -1.48 27.98
C ASN A 168 5.43 -0.61 28.28
N GLY A 169 5.04 0.27 27.37
CA GLY A 169 3.83 1.09 27.53
C GLY A 169 2.54 0.28 27.29
N PRO A 170 1.39 0.81 27.73
CA PRO A 170 0.09 0.15 27.53
C PRO A 170 -0.27 -0.08 26.06
N ASN A 171 0.46 0.53 25.13
CA ASN A 171 0.27 0.44 23.68
C ASN A 171 1.47 -0.18 22.96
N GLY A 172 2.39 -0.82 23.65
CA GLY A 172 3.62 -1.38 23.05
C GLY A 172 3.34 -2.42 21.96
N SER A 173 2.22 -3.14 22.06
CA SER A 173 1.80 -4.11 21.04
C SER A 173 1.32 -3.47 19.74
N ASP A 174 0.90 -2.23 19.77
CA ASP A 174 0.24 -1.54 18.65
C ASP A 174 1.25 -1.00 17.63
N THR A 175 2.52 -0.99 17.99
CA THR A 175 3.60 -0.41 17.20
C THR A 175 4.51 -1.45 16.56
N VAL A 176 4.24 -2.73 16.77
CA VAL A 176 5.05 -3.85 16.29
C VAL A 176 4.30 -4.61 15.20
N VAL A 177 4.97 -4.87 14.09
CA VAL A 177 4.44 -5.70 13.01
C VAL A 177 4.18 -7.11 13.56
N ASP A 178 2.96 -7.62 13.38
CA ASP A 178 2.66 -9.01 13.70
C ASP A 178 3.34 -9.93 12.69
N THR A 179 4.33 -10.68 13.17
CA THR A 179 5.10 -11.64 12.38
C THR A 179 4.75 -13.09 12.74
N SER A 180 3.66 -13.30 13.50
CA SER A 180 3.22 -14.63 13.92
C SER A 180 3.02 -15.54 12.71
N GLY A 181 3.67 -16.70 12.74
CA GLY A 181 3.57 -17.69 11.67
C GLY A 181 4.37 -17.41 10.41
N LEU A 182 5.11 -16.32 10.33
CA LEU A 182 6.01 -16.05 9.21
C LEU A 182 7.36 -16.73 9.41
N SER A 183 7.84 -17.43 8.37
CA SER A 183 9.20 -17.95 8.31
C SER A 183 10.23 -16.83 8.11
N ALA A 184 11.51 -17.14 8.28
CA ALA A 184 12.59 -16.16 8.15
C ALA A 184 12.68 -15.55 6.75
N ASP A 185 12.48 -16.35 5.71
CA ASP A 185 12.45 -15.90 4.32
C ASP A 185 11.24 -15.01 4.03
N GLN A 186 10.07 -15.35 4.57
CA GLN A 186 8.86 -14.51 4.44
C GLN A 186 9.01 -13.16 5.13
N GLN A 187 9.60 -13.14 6.33
CA GLN A 187 9.90 -11.89 7.02
C GLN A 187 10.93 -11.05 6.25
N PHE A 188 11.96 -11.70 5.67
CA PHE A 188 12.95 -11.03 4.86
C PHE A 188 12.32 -10.44 3.58
N GLU A 189 11.46 -11.19 2.91
CA GLU A 189 10.72 -10.73 1.72
C GLU A 189 9.80 -9.55 2.03
N ALA A 190 9.16 -9.55 3.20
CA ALA A 190 8.35 -8.44 3.67
C ALA A 190 9.15 -7.18 4.03
N GLY A 191 10.48 -7.26 3.98
CA GLY A 191 11.38 -6.15 4.29
C GLY A 191 11.44 -5.82 5.78
N LEU A 192 11.20 -6.80 6.64
CA LEU A 192 11.19 -6.58 8.08
C LEU A 192 12.60 -6.61 8.67
N PHE A 193 12.84 -5.75 9.66
CA PHE A 193 14.06 -5.76 10.46
C PHE A 193 13.84 -5.06 11.80
N CYS A 194 14.73 -5.31 12.74
CA CYS A 194 14.72 -4.69 14.05
C CYS A 194 16.04 -3.94 14.28
N GLY A 195 15.98 -2.62 14.26
CA GLY A 195 17.18 -1.81 14.24
C GLY A 195 18.07 -2.17 13.05
N SER A 196 19.24 -2.75 13.30
CA SER A 196 20.15 -3.25 12.26
C SER A 196 20.00 -4.76 12.00
N VAL A 197 19.18 -5.47 12.79
CA VAL A 197 19.03 -6.91 12.72
C VAL A 197 17.98 -7.28 11.69
N ARG A 198 18.30 -8.18 10.77
CA ARG A 198 17.39 -8.76 9.78
C ARG A 198 17.13 -10.24 10.07
N PRO A 199 16.04 -10.80 9.56
CA PRO A 199 15.88 -12.25 9.53
C PRO A 199 17.05 -12.89 8.76
N ALA A 200 17.61 -13.96 9.27
CA ALA A 200 18.62 -14.72 8.55
C ALA A 200 17.98 -15.71 7.61
N LEU A 201 18.32 -15.63 6.33
CA LEU A 201 17.81 -16.54 5.31
C LEU A 201 18.24 -17.99 5.56
N PRO A 202 17.49 -18.97 5.08
CA PRO A 202 17.87 -20.37 5.10
C PRO A 202 19.25 -20.62 4.46
N THR A 203 20.05 -21.47 5.11
CA THR A 203 21.36 -21.90 4.61
C THR A 203 21.50 -23.42 4.80
N PRO A 204 22.46 -24.10 4.16
CA PRO A 204 22.65 -25.53 4.39
C PRO A 204 22.90 -25.91 5.86
N GLY A 205 23.50 -25.03 6.64
CA GLY A 205 23.74 -25.21 8.07
C GLY A 205 22.57 -24.79 8.97
N ASN A 206 21.63 -24.03 8.43
CA ASN A 206 20.42 -23.59 9.10
C ASN A 206 19.24 -23.57 8.11
N PRO A 207 18.61 -24.71 7.80
CA PRO A 207 17.60 -24.85 6.76
C PRO A 207 16.33 -24.02 6.98
N THR A 208 16.03 -23.64 8.22
CA THR A 208 14.86 -22.83 8.56
C THR A 208 15.15 -21.33 8.59
N GLY A 209 16.43 -20.94 8.49
CA GLY A 209 16.83 -19.58 8.77
C GLY A 209 16.60 -19.17 10.22
N THR A 210 16.73 -17.90 10.52
CA THR A 210 16.44 -17.36 11.87
C THR A 210 15.46 -16.19 11.73
N PRO A 211 14.18 -16.41 12.05
CA PRO A 211 13.20 -15.35 12.01
C PRO A 211 13.41 -14.36 13.15
N LEU A 212 12.98 -13.13 12.96
CA LEU A 212 12.79 -12.18 14.05
C LEU A 212 11.58 -12.63 14.88
N SER A 213 11.69 -12.56 16.20
CA SER A 213 10.56 -12.82 17.07
C SER A 213 9.75 -11.55 17.29
N SER A 214 8.44 -11.63 17.11
CA SER A 214 7.51 -10.52 17.33
C SER A 214 6.77 -10.61 18.67
N SER A 215 6.91 -11.70 19.41
CA SER A 215 6.21 -11.81 20.68
C SER A 215 6.82 -10.87 21.72
N LEU A 216 6.00 -10.05 22.34
CA LEU A 216 6.38 -9.21 23.47
C LEU A 216 7.10 -10.05 24.52
N GLY A 217 8.36 -9.74 24.77
CA GLY A 217 9.15 -10.36 25.84
C GLY A 217 10.11 -11.48 25.42
N THR A 218 10.14 -11.94 24.17
CA THR A 218 11.05 -13.03 23.73
C THR A 218 11.87 -12.67 22.49
N ASN A 219 12.07 -11.41 22.22
CA ASN A 219 12.56 -10.94 20.93
C ASN A 219 14.06 -10.86 20.81
N LEU A 220 14.55 -11.11 19.59
CA LEU A 220 15.86 -10.65 19.15
C LEU A 220 15.95 -9.12 19.06
N CYS A 221 14.81 -8.41 19.19
CA CYS A 221 14.72 -6.96 19.20
C CYS A 221 14.85 -6.43 20.64
N PRO A 222 15.90 -5.68 20.97
CA PRO A 222 15.98 -5.00 22.27
C PRO A 222 14.86 -3.97 22.41
N ALA A 223 14.37 -3.76 23.63
CA ALA A 223 13.31 -2.80 23.94
C ALA A 223 13.57 -1.41 23.37
N SER A 224 14.81 -0.94 23.38
CA SER A 224 15.23 0.35 22.82
C SER A 224 15.06 0.49 21.31
N GLN A 225 14.80 -0.61 20.59
CA GLN A 225 14.66 -0.65 19.15
C GLN A 225 13.22 -0.88 18.67
N TYR A 226 12.28 -1.09 19.59
CA TYR A 226 10.87 -1.26 19.23
C TYR A 226 10.27 -0.06 18.51
N GLY A 227 10.73 1.15 18.79
CA GLY A 227 10.28 2.37 18.13
C GLY A 227 10.69 2.47 16.67
N SER A 228 11.83 1.89 16.28
CA SER A 228 12.22 1.73 14.88
C SER A 228 11.63 0.47 14.26
N SER A 229 11.02 -0.33 15.07
CA SER A 229 10.22 -1.50 14.78
C SER A 229 10.83 -2.52 13.81
N LEU A 230 10.03 -3.47 13.38
CA LEU A 230 10.37 -4.49 12.40
C LEU A 230 10.16 -4.02 10.94
N LEU A 231 10.04 -2.71 10.72
CA LEU A 231 9.90 -2.10 9.41
C LEU A 231 11.21 -1.45 8.97
N GLN A 232 11.41 -1.39 7.66
CA GLN A 232 12.47 -0.58 7.06
C GLN A 232 12.09 0.90 7.16
N ILE A 233 12.47 1.53 8.25
CA ILE A 233 12.21 2.94 8.54
C ILE A 233 13.51 3.72 8.30
N PRO A 234 13.48 4.93 7.71
CA PRO A 234 14.60 5.86 7.70
C PRO A 234 15.10 6.17 9.12
N ALA A 235 16.18 6.88 9.23
CA ALA A 235 16.77 7.24 10.52
C ALA A 235 15.71 7.81 11.49
N PRO A 236 15.80 7.53 12.80
CA PRO A 236 14.88 8.04 13.79
C PRO A 236 14.70 9.57 13.70
N GLY A 237 13.49 10.05 13.83
CA GLY A 237 13.14 11.46 13.72
C GLY A 237 12.90 11.96 12.29
N THR A 238 12.97 11.08 11.29
CA THR A 238 12.64 11.42 9.90
C THR A 238 11.25 10.92 9.48
N GLU A 239 10.50 10.35 10.40
CA GLU A 239 9.17 9.76 10.17
C GLU A 239 8.14 10.76 9.65
N ASN A 240 8.37 12.05 9.94
CA ASN A 240 7.52 13.15 9.49
C ASN A 240 8.21 13.99 8.39
N ASP A 241 9.33 13.51 7.86
CA ASP A 241 9.98 14.18 6.75
C ASP A 241 9.13 14.03 5.48
N ASP A 242 8.76 15.15 4.89
CA ASP A 242 7.96 15.17 3.67
C ASP A 242 8.77 14.74 2.43
N HIS A 243 10.10 14.62 2.53
CA HIS A 243 10.98 14.17 1.46
C HIS A 243 11.28 12.68 1.52
N ASN A 244 11.47 12.15 2.71
CA ASN A 244 11.86 10.76 2.93
C ASN A 244 11.10 10.13 4.11
N PRO A 245 9.77 10.02 4.03
CA PRO A 245 9.00 9.38 5.08
C PRO A 245 9.33 7.89 5.16
N PRO A 246 9.11 7.25 6.33
CA PRO A 246 9.20 5.81 6.46
C PRO A 246 8.19 5.14 5.54
N ARG A 247 8.59 4.06 4.87
CA ARG A 247 7.72 3.32 3.95
C ARG A 247 7.84 1.83 4.17
N VAL A 248 6.75 1.12 3.94
CA VAL A 248 6.82 -0.34 3.78
C VAL A 248 7.67 -0.68 2.55
N ALA A 249 8.26 -1.86 2.54
CA ALA A 249 9.10 -2.29 1.43
C ALA A 249 8.31 -2.33 0.11
N GLY A 250 8.95 -1.89 -0.96
CA GLY A 250 8.37 -1.99 -2.31
C GLY A 250 8.16 -3.46 -2.70
N ARG A 251 7.16 -3.71 -3.54
CA ARG A 251 6.78 -5.06 -3.93
C ARG A 251 6.43 -5.18 -5.41
N SER A 252 6.71 -6.35 -5.96
CA SER A 252 6.21 -6.79 -7.26
C SER A 252 5.30 -8.00 -7.07
N LEU A 253 4.11 -7.96 -7.65
CA LEU A 253 3.14 -9.05 -7.64
C LEU A 253 2.82 -9.44 -9.08
N PHE A 254 2.80 -10.74 -9.33
CA PHE A 254 2.58 -11.30 -10.66
C PHE A 254 1.37 -12.22 -10.64
N ASP A 255 0.47 -12.01 -11.61
CA ASP A 255 -0.71 -12.83 -11.80
C ASP A 255 -0.71 -13.38 -13.24
N VAL A 256 -1.22 -14.60 -13.40
CA VAL A 256 -1.38 -15.24 -14.71
C VAL A 256 -2.80 -15.75 -14.84
N ALA A 257 -3.39 -15.56 -15.99
CA ALA A 257 -4.67 -16.14 -16.33
C ALA A 257 -4.59 -16.83 -17.69
N VAL A 258 -5.29 -17.94 -17.82
CA VAL A 258 -5.53 -18.62 -19.10
C VAL A 258 -7.00 -18.92 -19.22
N GLY A 259 -7.56 -18.66 -20.38
CA GLY A 259 -8.97 -18.90 -20.62
C GLY A 259 -9.30 -19.10 -22.09
N ASP A 260 -10.55 -19.46 -22.30
CA ASP A 260 -11.19 -19.53 -23.62
C ASP A 260 -12.63 -19.06 -23.47
N ASP A 261 -13.01 -18.07 -24.26
CA ASP A 261 -14.32 -17.43 -24.19
C ASP A 261 -15.40 -18.20 -24.96
N ASN A 262 -15.01 -19.21 -25.73
CA ASN A 262 -15.91 -20.06 -26.50
C ASN A 262 -15.33 -21.46 -26.76
N LEU A 263 -15.21 -22.25 -25.69
CA LEU A 263 -14.61 -23.58 -25.66
C LEU A 263 -15.09 -24.51 -26.78
N PHE A 264 -16.38 -24.49 -27.09
CA PHE A 264 -17.01 -25.39 -28.04
C PHE A 264 -17.28 -24.73 -29.39
N LYS A 265 -16.81 -23.47 -29.58
CA LYS A 265 -17.02 -22.68 -30.81
C LYS A 265 -18.48 -22.58 -31.25
N GLY A 266 -19.39 -22.48 -30.25
CA GLY A 266 -20.83 -22.32 -30.49
C GLY A 266 -21.15 -20.91 -30.99
N ASP A 267 -22.17 -20.80 -31.85
CA ASP A 267 -22.62 -19.50 -32.36
C ASP A 267 -23.60 -18.81 -31.42
N HIS A 268 -24.60 -19.55 -30.91
CA HIS A 268 -25.63 -19.03 -30.01
C HIS A 268 -25.30 -19.30 -28.53
N TYR A 269 -24.84 -20.52 -28.24
CA TYR A 269 -24.51 -20.95 -26.88
C TYR A 269 -22.99 -21.03 -26.75
N LYS A 270 -22.44 -20.20 -25.87
CA LYS A 270 -21.00 -20.14 -25.66
C LYS A 270 -20.64 -20.55 -24.25
N TRP A 271 -19.70 -21.43 -24.13
CA TRP A 271 -19.10 -21.80 -22.86
C TRP A 271 -17.74 -21.14 -22.75
N SER A 272 -17.50 -20.48 -21.66
CA SER A 272 -16.18 -19.94 -21.31
C SER A 272 -15.60 -20.68 -20.11
N ALA A 273 -14.29 -20.76 -20.09
CA ALA A 273 -13.55 -21.21 -18.89
C ALA A 273 -12.33 -20.35 -18.71
N THR A 274 -12.05 -20.01 -17.46
CA THR A 274 -10.86 -19.24 -17.08
C THR A 274 -10.25 -19.83 -15.83
N VAL A 275 -8.93 -19.94 -15.81
CA VAL A 275 -8.15 -20.25 -14.61
C VAL A 275 -7.24 -19.07 -14.36
N THR A 276 -7.30 -18.52 -13.14
CA THR A 276 -6.49 -17.38 -12.72
C THR A 276 -5.66 -17.78 -11.51
N ALA A 277 -4.36 -17.53 -11.58
CA ALA A 277 -3.44 -17.62 -10.46
C ALA A 277 -2.96 -16.21 -10.08
N VAL A 278 -3.32 -15.75 -8.89
CA VAL A 278 -2.88 -14.47 -8.34
C VAL A 278 -1.67 -14.67 -7.45
N ASN A 279 -0.77 -13.67 -7.42
CA ASN A 279 0.48 -13.71 -6.66
C ASN A 279 1.24 -15.04 -6.87
N ILE A 280 1.54 -15.37 -8.14
CA ILE A 280 2.11 -16.68 -8.53
C ILE A 280 3.44 -16.98 -7.84
N THR A 281 4.20 -15.97 -7.50
CA THR A 281 5.46 -16.09 -6.75
C THR A 281 5.25 -16.34 -5.26
N ASN A 282 4.00 -16.27 -4.79
CA ASN A 282 3.64 -16.34 -3.37
C ASN A 282 4.43 -15.33 -2.52
N LYS A 283 4.59 -14.12 -3.04
CA LYS A 283 5.33 -13.04 -2.38
C LYS A 283 4.66 -12.65 -1.08
N TYR A 284 5.43 -12.61 -0.01
CA TYR A 284 5.03 -12.03 1.26
C TYR A 284 5.46 -10.57 1.31
N ALA A 285 4.53 -9.67 1.47
CA ALA A 285 4.80 -8.24 1.56
C ALA A 285 3.74 -7.55 2.40
N LEU A 286 4.13 -6.48 3.06
CA LEU A 286 3.18 -5.60 3.72
C LEU A 286 2.41 -4.80 2.66
N TYR A 287 1.09 -4.74 2.82
CA TYR A 287 0.27 -3.80 2.09
C TYR A 287 0.33 -2.43 2.74
N ASN A 288 0.02 -2.36 4.04
CA ASN A 288 0.17 -1.17 4.87
C ASN A 288 0.50 -1.56 6.32
N PHE A 289 0.89 -0.56 7.10
CA PHE A 289 1.19 -0.71 8.52
C PHE A 289 0.84 0.57 9.27
N LEU A 290 0.06 0.44 10.35
CA LEU A 290 -0.41 1.55 11.19
C LEU A 290 -1.02 2.72 10.39
N SER A 291 -1.67 2.39 9.29
CA SER A 291 -2.44 3.34 8.50
C SER A 291 -3.82 3.57 9.15
N THR A 292 -4.69 4.31 8.46
CA THR A 292 -6.10 4.50 8.81
C THR A 292 -6.85 3.19 9.12
N PHE A 293 -6.35 2.05 8.62
CA PHE A 293 -6.95 0.74 8.88
C PHE A 293 -6.39 0.01 10.10
N SER A 294 -5.47 0.61 10.83
CA SER A 294 -4.74 0.06 11.98
C SER A 294 -4.13 -1.34 11.75
N GLY A 295 -3.12 -1.68 12.55
CA GLY A 295 -2.49 -3.00 12.55
C GLY A 295 -1.62 -3.30 11.32
N THR A 296 -1.38 -4.59 11.09
CA THR A 296 -0.50 -5.11 10.04
C THR A 296 -1.31 -5.79 8.97
N HIS A 297 -1.18 -5.32 7.73
CA HIS A 297 -1.88 -5.91 6.59
C HIS A 297 -0.89 -6.42 5.55
N TYR A 298 -1.01 -7.69 5.24
CA TYR A 298 -0.21 -8.35 4.21
C TYR A 298 -0.97 -8.44 2.90
N VAL A 299 -0.24 -8.51 1.79
CA VAL A 299 -0.84 -8.84 0.48
C VAL A 299 -1.43 -10.24 0.51
N THR A 300 -2.47 -10.45 -0.27
CA THR A 300 -3.11 -11.76 -0.40
C THR A 300 -2.08 -12.81 -0.85
N PRO A 301 -2.00 -13.97 -0.19
CA PRO A 301 -1.13 -15.05 -0.62
C PRO A 301 -1.54 -15.58 -1.99
N ARG A 302 -0.70 -16.45 -2.58
CA ARG A 302 -1.03 -17.10 -3.83
C ARG A 302 -2.37 -17.83 -3.75
N GLY A 303 -3.23 -17.49 -4.69
CA GLY A 303 -4.53 -18.13 -4.86
C GLY A 303 -4.73 -18.58 -6.32
N VAL A 304 -5.48 -19.67 -6.49
CA VAL A 304 -5.89 -20.15 -7.82
C VAL A 304 -7.40 -20.26 -7.83
N THR A 305 -8.03 -19.66 -8.83
CA THR A 305 -9.47 -19.70 -9.05
C THR A 305 -9.78 -20.24 -10.43
N GLY A 306 -10.87 -20.99 -10.54
CA GLY A 306 -11.44 -21.43 -11.82
C GLY A 306 -12.85 -20.89 -11.96
N GLU A 307 -13.17 -20.43 -13.15
CA GLU A 307 -14.50 -19.93 -13.51
C GLU A 307 -14.99 -20.63 -14.78
N ILE A 308 -16.25 -21.01 -14.79
CA ILE A 308 -16.95 -21.53 -15.96
C ILE A 308 -18.17 -20.64 -16.19
N GLY A 309 -18.29 -20.11 -17.40
CA GLY A 309 -19.39 -19.25 -17.80
C GLY A 309 -20.23 -19.90 -18.92
N PHE A 310 -21.52 -19.59 -18.94
CA PHE A 310 -22.42 -19.94 -20.03
C PHE A 310 -23.14 -18.68 -20.51
N HIS A 311 -23.10 -18.46 -21.82
CA HIS A 311 -23.67 -17.28 -22.47
C HIS A 311 -24.67 -17.74 -23.54
N PHE A 312 -25.82 -17.09 -23.58
CA PHE A 312 -26.90 -17.37 -24.52
C PHE A 312 -27.47 -16.09 -25.13
#